data_5ed007a7f55f99d16ad000e7914bef37
#
_entry.id   5ed007a7f55f99d16ad000e7914bef37
#
_cell.length_a   1.000
_cell.length_b   1.000
_cell.length_c   1.000
_cell.angle_alpha   90.00
_cell.angle_beta   90.00
_cell.angle_gamma   90.00
#
_symmetry.space_group_name_H-M   'P 1'
#
loop_
_entity.id
_entity.type
_entity.pdbx_description
1 polymer ?
#
loop_
_entity_poly.entity_id
_entity_poly.type
_entity_poly.pdbx_seq_one_letter_code
_entity_poly.pdbx_strand_id
1 'polypeptide(L)'
;VKWSPPYRRENVEMPEFDLIEIERDAPIGRIVLNSPEKRNPLGYERLLQIEMAAKLLELDDEIRVIIIKGQGPSFCAGYDITPVKKGERQRNMPPGGYINPKRDRLWQSYDLEHARVYMTLFDLQKPVIAQIQGACLAGGSELAGFCDLRVVADDAKIGWPVGRNWSPGNLQYIPWLVGMTKAKYYMFTSEPMSGLEAVQCQWASESVPEEKLEERTEELANLIALTPTDLIMMTKRSINRQFEVMGFKTGIAASVDLLALSSFREQGLYARRSENGEGGDEFMRRAQQDGLKEALKWREEKFGNSYREPDQDE
;
A
#
# COMPACT_ATOMS: atom_id res chain seq x y z
N VAL A 1 -8.63 -18.66 -40.94
CA VAL A 1 -9.02 -17.97 -39.69
C VAL A 1 -7.74 -17.43 -39.07
N LYS A 2 -7.50 -16.12 -39.17
CA LYS A 2 -6.39 -15.47 -38.45
C LYS A 2 -6.75 -15.55 -36.95
N TRP A 3 -6.02 -16.35 -36.20
CA TRP A 3 -6.12 -16.36 -34.76
C TRP A 3 -5.53 -15.05 -34.23
N SER A 4 -6.35 -14.19 -33.65
CA SER A 4 -5.91 -13.06 -32.85
C SER A 4 -6.09 -13.44 -31.39
N PRO A 5 -5.06 -13.24 -30.56
CA PRO A 5 -5.20 -13.50 -29.13
C PRO A 5 -6.37 -12.69 -28.57
N PRO A 6 -7.25 -13.30 -27.75
CA PRO A 6 -8.43 -12.63 -27.23
C PRO A 6 -8.13 -11.45 -26.27
N TYR A 7 -6.87 -11.11 -26.05
CA TYR A 7 -6.41 -10.18 -25.03
C TYR A 7 -5.76 -8.90 -25.59
N ARG A 8 -5.69 -8.73 -26.92
CA ARG A 8 -5.28 -7.45 -27.49
C ARG A 8 -6.50 -6.56 -27.64
N ARG A 9 -6.54 -5.47 -26.90
CA ARG A 9 -7.54 -4.43 -27.04
C ARG A 9 -6.84 -3.11 -27.39
N GLU A 10 -6.96 -2.72 -28.63
CA GLU A 10 -6.76 -1.33 -29.03
C GLU A 10 -7.90 -0.53 -28.40
N ASN A 11 -7.60 0.60 -27.77
CA ASN A 11 -8.56 1.48 -27.11
C ASN A 11 -9.32 0.81 -25.93
N VAL A 12 -8.61 0.51 -24.86
CA VAL A 12 -9.24 0.14 -23.59
C VAL A 12 -9.97 1.36 -23.05
N GLU A 13 -11.31 1.27 -22.97
CA GLU A 13 -12.12 2.32 -22.39
C GLU A 13 -11.88 2.37 -20.87
N MET A 14 -11.40 3.53 -20.39
CA MET A 14 -11.17 3.76 -18.97
C MET A 14 -12.45 4.31 -18.34
N PRO A 15 -13.03 3.63 -17.32
CA PRO A 15 -14.14 4.19 -16.57
C PRO A 15 -13.69 5.44 -15.80
N GLU A 16 -14.64 6.29 -15.44
CA GLU A 16 -14.40 7.34 -14.47
C GLU A 16 -14.21 6.73 -13.07
N PHE A 17 -13.15 7.18 -12.38
CA PHE A 17 -12.87 6.83 -11.02
C PHE A 17 -13.03 8.07 -10.13
N ASP A 18 -13.53 7.89 -8.93
CA ASP A 18 -13.78 8.98 -7.98
C ASP A 18 -12.70 9.13 -6.89
N LEU A 19 -11.87 8.10 -6.70
CA LEU A 19 -10.85 8.04 -5.66
C LEU A 19 -9.41 8.01 -6.19
N ILE A 20 -9.26 7.79 -7.49
CA ILE A 20 -7.98 7.81 -8.20
C ILE A 20 -8.16 8.54 -9.53
N GLU A 21 -7.06 8.98 -10.11
CA GLU A 21 -7.02 9.45 -11.49
C GLU A 21 -6.15 8.52 -12.33
N ILE A 22 -6.47 8.40 -13.63
CA ILE A 22 -5.63 7.69 -14.58
C ILE A 22 -5.14 8.69 -15.61
N GLU A 23 -3.82 8.77 -15.73
CA GLU A 23 -3.15 9.51 -16.79
C GLU A 23 -2.62 8.48 -17.80
N ARG A 24 -3.01 8.63 -19.06
CA ARG A 24 -2.59 7.76 -20.16
C ARG A 24 -1.73 8.56 -21.12
N ASP A 25 -0.44 8.37 -21.04
CA ASP A 25 0.55 9.02 -21.90
C ASP A 25 1.55 7.96 -22.41
N ALA A 26 1.16 7.30 -23.49
CA ALA A 26 1.91 6.16 -24.01
C ALA A 26 3.40 6.51 -24.24
N PRO A 27 4.33 5.65 -23.80
CA PRO A 27 4.14 4.27 -23.37
C PRO A 27 3.88 4.09 -21.85
N ILE A 28 3.58 5.14 -21.12
CA ILE A 28 3.43 5.14 -19.67
C ILE A 28 1.96 5.37 -19.28
N GLY A 29 1.44 4.52 -18.40
CA GLY A 29 0.16 4.71 -17.71
C GLY A 29 0.39 5.05 -16.25
N ARG A 30 -0.35 6.03 -15.70
CA ARG A 30 -0.20 6.43 -14.30
C ARG A 30 -1.50 6.24 -13.55
N ILE A 31 -1.39 5.70 -12.34
CA ILE A 31 -2.47 5.62 -11.36
C ILE A 31 -2.14 6.62 -10.26
N VAL A 32 -2.93 7.66 -10.14
CA VAL A 32 -2.71 8.77 -9.21
C VAL A 32 -3.69 8.66 -8.06
N LEU A 33 -3.19 8.47 -6.84
CA LEU A 33 -4.02 8.54 -5.63
C LEU A 33 -4.42 10.00 -5.40
N ASN A 34 -5.72 10.30 -5.43
CA ASN A 34 -6.21 11.67 -5.43
C ASN A 34 -7.10 11.99 -4.21
N SER A 35 -6.47 12.23 -3.09
CA SER A 35 -7.03 12.85 -1.87
C SER A 35 -5.91 13.49 -1.06
N PRO A 36 -5.22 14.49 -1.63
CA PRO A 36 -4.00 15.06 -1.04
C PRO A 36 -4.24 15.69 0.33
N GLU A 37 -5.43 16.24 0.58
CA GLU A 37 -5.84 16.86 1.84
C GLU A 37 -5.87 15.87 3.02
N LYS A 38 -5.96 14.56 2.72
CA LYS A 38 -5.92 13.47 3.70
C LYS A 38 -4.67 12.61 3.57
N ARG A 39 -3.71 13.02 2.72
CA ARG A 39 -2.51 12.24 2.41
C ARG A 39 -2.82 10.87 1.81
N ASN A 40 -3.79 10.82 0.90
CA ASN A 40 -4.15 9.65 0.08
C ASN A 40 -4.43 8.36 0.87
N PRO A 41 -5.35 8.35 1.85
CA PRO A 41 -5.60 7.16 2.65
C PRO A 41 -6.26 6.06 1.82
N LEU A 42 -5.93 4.80 2.11
CA LEU A 42 -6.52 3.65 1.46
C LEU A 42 -7.84 3.25 2.14
N GLY A 43 -8.88 3.13 1.34
CA GLY A 43 -10.13 2.48 1.69
C GLY A 43 -10.38 1.28 0.78
N TYR A 44 -11.40 0.49 1.12
CA TYR A 44 -11.79 -0.67 0.32
C TYR A 44 -12.07 -0.31 -1.15
N GLU A 45 -12.87 0.72 -1.37
CA GLU A 45 -13.25 1.17 -2.70
C GLU A 45 -12.05 1.66 -3.51
N ARG A 46 -11.14 2.40 -2.87
CA ARG A 46 -9.92 2.87 -3.55
C ARG A 46 -9.03 1.71 -3.98
N LEU A 47 -8.88 0.70 -3.13
CA LEU A 47 -8.11 -0.50 -3.49
C LEU A 47 -8.71 -1.23 -4.68
N LEU A 48 -10.04 -1.34 -4.75
CA LEU A 48 -10.70 -1.93 -5.93
C LEU A 48 -10.49 -1.09 -7.19
N GLN A 49 -10.52 0.25 -7.07
CA GLN A 49 -10.25 1.13 -8.21
C GLN A 49 -8.81 1.00 -8.69
N ILE A 50 -7.82 0.92 -7.78
CA ILE A 50 -6.42 0.67 -8.13
C ILE A 50 -6.27 -0.66 -8.88
N GLU A 51 -6.90 -1.74 -8.38
CA GLU A 51 -6.85 -3.04 -9.04
C GLU A 51 -7.45 -2.98 -10.44
N MET A 52 -8.62 -2.37 -10.59
CA MET A 52 -9.28 -2.23 -11.89
C MET A 52 -8.43 -1.40 -12.85
N ALA A 53 -7.94 -0.25 -12.40
CA ALA A 53 -7.08 0.61 -13.20
C ALA A 53 -5.81 -0.12 -13.68
N ALA A 54 -5.14 -0.84 -12.76
CA ALA A 54 -3.94 -1.59 -13.08
C ALA A 54 -4.20 -2.68 -14.13
N LYS A 55 -5.31 -3.42 -14.02
CA LYS A 55 -5.72 -4.42 -15.01
C LYS A 55 -6.09 -3.81 -16.36
N LEU A 56 -6.74 -2.66 -16.38
CA LEU A 56 -7.06 -1.96 -17.63
C LEU A 56 -5.80 -1.45 -18.33
N LEU A 57 -4.86 -0.85 -17.59
CA LEU A 57 -3.57 -0.43 -18.13
C LEU A 57 -2.72 -1.63 -18.59
N GLU A 58 -2.84 -2.78 -17.95
CA GLU A 58 -2.20 -4.01 -18.42
C GLU A 58 -2.73 -4.48 -19.77
N LEU A 59 -4.05 -4.35 -20.01
CA LEU A 59 -4.69 -4.74 -21.26
C LEU A 59 -4.46 -3.75 -22.40
N ASP A 60 -4.01 -2.53 -22.11
CA ASP A 60 -3.76 -1.49 -23.10
C ASP A 60 -2.42 -1.73 -23.81
N ASP A 61 -2.44 -2.09 -25.09
CA ASP A 61 -1.24 -2.42 -25.87
C ASP A 61 -0.29 -1.24 -26.08
N GLU A 62 -0.74 -0.01 -25.91
CA GLU A 62 0.12 1.19 -26.02
C GLU A 62 0.87 1.47 -24.72
N ILE A 63 0.39 0.97 -23.58
CA ILE A 63 1.05 1.13 -22.29
C ILE A 63 2.05 -0.02 -22.07
N ARG A 64 3.26 0.32 -21.69
CA ARG A 64 4.36 -0.62 -21.42
C ARG A 64 4.79 -0.65 -19.95
N VAL A 65 4.64 0.48 -19.26
CA VAL A 65 5.02 0.65 -17.86
C VAL A 65 3.88 1.36 -17.11
N ILE A 66 3.64 0.96 -15.88
CA ILE A 66 2.64 1.57 -14.99
C ILE A 66 3.39 2.27 -13.87
N ILE A 67 3.04 3.53 -13.57
CA ILE A 67 3.50 4.27 -12.40
C ILE A 67 2.32 4.42 -11.43
N ILE A 68 2.55 4.15 -10.15
CA ILE A 68 1.61 4.49 -9.07
C ILE A 68 2.22 5.63 -8.28
N LYS A 69 1.51 6.76 -8.18
CA LYS A 69 1.95 7.96 -7.45
C LYS A 69 0.82 8.55 -6.60
N GLY A 70 1.18 9.35 -5.61
CA GLY A 70 0.21 10.11 -4.81
C GLY A 70 0.22 11.57 -5.20
N GLN A 71 -0.96 12.21 -5.29
CA GLN A 71 -1.05 13.65 -5.46
C GLN A 71 -0.77 14.37 -4.14
N GLY A 72 -0.12 15.54 -4.22
CA GLY A 72 0.19 16.38 -3.04
C GLY A 72 1.42 15.89 -2.25
N PRO A 73 1.49 16.20 -0.94
CA PRO A 73 2.72 16.09 -0.16
C PRO A 73 3.09 14.65 0.25
N SER A 74 2.28 13.67 -0.08
CA SER A 74 2.53 12.29 0.38
C SER A 74 2.07 11.26 -0.66
N PHE A 75 2.80 10.17 -0.75
CA PHE A 75 2.37 9.02 -1.52
C PHE A 75 1.07 8.45 -0.94
N CYS A 76 1.11 7.95 0.29
CA CYS A 76 -0.05 7.36 0.95
C CYS A 76 0.19 7.20 2.46
N ALA A 77 -0.69 7.76 3.30
CA ALA A 77 -0.61 7.66 4.75
C ALA A 77 -1.10 6.32 5.34
N GLY A 78 -1.51 5.37 4.49
CA GLY A 78 -2.01 4.07 4.89
C GLY A 78 -3.53 3.96 4.87
N TYR A 79 -4.07 3.00 5.62
CA TYR A 79 -5.52 2.78 5.64
C TYR A 79 -6.28 3.93 6.30
N ASP A 80 -7.49 4.23 5.75
CA ASP A 80 -8.36 5.26 6.31
C ASP A 80 -8.86 4.85 7.71
N ILE A 81 -8.29 5.50 8.71
CA ILE A 81 -8.61 5.31 10.12
C ILE A 81 -9.51 6.42 10.67
N THR A 82 -10.08 7.24 9.79
CA THR A 82 -10.99 8.31 10.19
C THR A 82 -12.17 7.72 10.98
N PRO A 83 -12.44 8.23 12.20
CA PRO A 83 -13.58 7.76 12.97
C PRO A 83 -14.88 7.96 12.22
N VAL A 84 -15.74 6.94 12.25
CA VAL A 84 -17.09 6.98 11.68
C VAL A 84 -18.13 6.98 12.80
N LYS A 85 -19.32 7.48 12.53
CA LYS A 85 -20.43 7.48 13.49
C LYS A 85 -20.85 6.05 13.82
N LYS A 86 -21.44 5.88 15.01
CA LYS A 86 -21.98 4.56 15.41
C LYS A 86 -22.98 4.04 14.38
N GLY A 87 -22.72 2.85 13.85
CA GLY A 87 -23.54 2.21 12.81
C GLY A 87 -23.06 2.47 11.38
N GLU A 88 -22.13 3.38 11.16
CA GLU A 88 -21.50 3.57 9.85
C GLU A 88 -20.35 2.58 9.65
N ARG A 89 -20.14 2.17 8.41
CA ARG A 89 -19.04 1.30 8.00
C ARG A 89 -17.73 2.08 7.93
N GLN A 90 -16.66 1.53 8.49
CA GLN A 90 -15.32 2.08 8.26
C GLN A 90 -14.91 1.88 6.79
N ARG A 91 -14.25 2.87 6.21
CA ARG A 91 -13.92 2.90 4.78
C ARG A 91 -12.96 1.81 4.32
N ASN A 92 -12.15 1.29 5.24
CA ASN A 92 -11.26 0.16 4.99
C ASN A 92 -11.90 -1.22 5.15
N MET A 93 -13.22 -1.28 5.33
CA MET A 93 -13.98 -2.53 5.40
C MET A 93 -14.82 -2.74 4.15
N PRO A 94 -15.05 -4.00 3.73
CA PRO A 94 -15.92 -4.31 2.60
C PRO A 94 -17.38 -3.90 2.86
N PRO A 95 -18.22 -3.74 1.81
CA PRO A 95 -19.64 -3.51 1.93
C PRO A 95 -20.30 -4.57 2.81
N GLY A 96 -21.25 -4.13 3.68
CA GLY A 96 -21.89 -5.02 4.63
C GLY A 96 -21.14 -5.20 5.96
N GLY A 97 -19.86 -4.80 6.02
CA GLY A 97 -19.03 -4.96 7.23
C GLY A 97 -18.91 -6.41 7.69
N TYR A 98 -18.63 -6.60 8.98
CA TYR A 98 -18.57 -7.93 9.60
C TYR A 98 -19.84 -8.20 10.40
N ILE A 99 -20.59 -9.24 10.06
CA ILE A 99 -21.79 -9.69 10.81
C ILE A 99 -21.36 -10.23 12.17
N ASN A 100 -20.32 -11.06 12.19
CA ASN A 100 -19.67 -11.54 13.41
C ASN A 100 -18.18 -11.23 13.28
N PRO A 101 -17.67 -10.13 13.89
CA PRO A 101 -16.32 -9.65 13.64
C PRO A 101 -15.22 -10.69 13.89
N LYS A 102 -15.37 -11.55 14.91
CA LYS A 102 -14.39 -12.59 15.19
C LYS A 102 -14.37 -13.69 14.13
N ARG A 103 -15.52 -14.30 13.89
CA ARG A 103 -15.66 -15.37 12.90
C ARG A 103 -15.35 -14.88 11.50
N ASP A 104 -15.96 -13.76 11.11
CA ASP A 104 -15.89 -13.26 9.75
C ASP A 104 -14.49 -12.78 9.42
N ARG A 105 -13.75 -12.26 10.41
CA ARG A 105 -12.35 -11.90 10.20
C ARG A 105 -11.45 -13.11 9.99
N LEU A 106 -11.68 -14.23 10.67
CA LEU A 106 -10.95 -15.46 10.43
C LEU A 106 -11.21 -16.00 9.02
N TRP A 107 -12.44 -15.94 8.55
CA TRP A 107 -12.81 -16.35 7.20
C TRP A 107 -12.34 -15.38 6.13
N GLN A 108 -12.47 -14.09 6.37
CA GLN A 108 -12.14 -13.03 5.42
C GLN A 108 -10.65 -12.68 5.41
N SER A 109 -9.88 -13.10 6.40
CA SER A 109 -8.44 -12.91 6.37
C SER A 109 -7.79 -13.70 5.23
N TYR A 110 -8.40 -14.80 4.85
CA TYR A 110 -7.97 -15.59 3.71
C TYR A 110 -8.29 -14.90 2.38
N ASP A 111 -9.41 -14.17 2.35
CA ASP A 111 -9.93 -13.43 1.20
C ASP A 111 -9.75 -11.93 1.40
N LEU A 112 -8.68 -11.55 2.10
CA LEU A 112 -8.42 -10.14 2.31
C LEU A 112 -8.31 -9.45 0.97
N GLU A 113 -9.32 -8.69 0.65
CA GLU A 113 -9.40 -7.86 -0.53
C GLU A 113 -8.12 -7.02 -0.71
N HIS A 114 -7.52 -6.62 0.42
CA HIS A 114 -6.24 -5.93 0.44
C HIS A 114 -5.11 -6.82 -0.11
N ALA A 115 -4.95 -8.02 0.42
CA ALA A 115 -3.91 -8.96 -0.05
C ALA A 115 -4.10 -9.29 -1.53
N ARG A 116 -5.33 -9.46 -1.98
CA ARG A 116 -5.66 -9.72 -3.38
C ARG A 116 -5.23 -8.56 -4.29
N VAL A 117 -5.54 -7.30 -3.90
CA VAL A 117 -5.15 -6.13 -4.70
C VAL A 117 -3.63 -6.04 -4.81
N TYR A 118 -2.91 -6.18 -3.71
CA TYR A 118 -1.45 -6.13 -3.72
C TYR A 118 -0.85 -7.29 -4.52
N MET A 119 -1.38 -8.50 -4.36
CA MET A 119 -0.94 -9.65 -5.17
C MET A 119 -1.26 -9.46 -6.65
N THR A 120 -2.34 -8.74 -7.00
CA THR A 120 -2.60 -8.37 -8.40
C THR A 120 -1.46 -7.54 -8.97
N LEU A 121 -0.95 -6.53 -8.23
CA LEU A 121 0.19 -5.72 -8.69
C LEU A 121 1.45 -6.56 -8.91
N PHE A 122 1.73 -7.47 -7.98
CA PHE A 122 2.84 -8.41 -8.13
C PHE A 122 2.69 -9.31 -9.38
N ASP A 123 1.46 -9.77 -9.65
CA ASP A 123 1.17 -10.72 -10.74
C ASP A 123 0.96 -10.04 -12.11
N LEU A 124 0.81 -8.70 -12.18
CA LEU A 124 0.78 -7.97 -13.46
C LEU A 124 2.00 -8.34 -14.29
N GLN A 125 1.80 -8.47 -15.59
CA GLN A 125 2.89 -8.79 -16.50
C GLN A 125 3.73 -7.55 -16.84
N LYS A 126 3.11 -6.36 -16.89
CA LYS A 126 3.81 -5.09 -17.11
C LYS A 126 4.52 -4.63 -15.84
N PRO A 127 5.67 -3.96 -15.95
CA PRO A 127 6.34 -3.35 -14.82
C PRO A 127 5.49 -2.30 -14.13
N VAL A 128 5.57 -2.28 -12.80
CA VAL A 128 4.91 -1.29 -11.95
C VAL A 128 5.97 -0.56 -11.12
N ILE A 129 6.00 0.75 -11.21
CA ILE A 129 6.90 1.62 -10.44
C ILE A 129 6.07 2.40 -9.41
N ALA A 130 6.48 2.41 -8.16
CA ALA A 130 5.95 3.34 -7.17
C ALA A 130 6.84 4.59 -7.11
N GLN A 131 6.24 5.77 -7.30
CA GLN A 131 6.85 7.08 -7.11
C GLN A 131 6.44 7.62 -5.75
N ILE A 132 7.41 7.81 -4.84
CA ILE A 132 7.13 7.98 -3.41
C ILE A 132 7.73 9.26 -2.88
N GLN A 133 6.88 10.22 -2.49
CA GLN A 133 7.24 11.40 -1.72
C GLN A 133 6.54 11.38 -0.35
N GLY A 134 7.11 12.10 0.61
CA GLY A 134 6.54 12.30 1.93
C GLY A 134 6.17 11.00 2.64
N ALA A 135 4.96 10.89 3.13
CA ALA A 135 4.50 9.72 3.88
C ALA A 135 4.15 8.52 2.98
N CYS A 136 4.74 7.37 3.27
CA CYS A 136 4.44 6.06 2.68
C CYS A 136 4.28 5.05 3.84
N LEU A 137 3.10 5.00 4.46
CA LEU A 137 2.91 4.35 5.75
C LEU A 137 1.89 3.21 5.69
N ALA A 138 2.10 2.18 6.50
CA ALA A 138 1.17 1.05 6.65
C ALA A 138 0.71 0.49 5.29
N GLY A 139 -0.59 0.53 4.97
CA GLY A 139 -1.11 0.10 3.68
C GLY A 139 -0.46 0.79 2.48
N GLY A 140 0.02 2.04 2.63
CA GLY A 140 0.78 2.74 1.59
C GLY A 140 2.14 2.09 1.32
N SER A 141 2.86 1.68 2.38
CA SER A 141 4.10 0.94 2.23
C SER A 141 3.88 -0.49 1.72
N GLU A 142 2.73 -1.08 2.03
CA GLU A 142 2.30 -2.35 1.42
C GLU A 142 2.05 -2.17 -0.08
N LEU A 143 1.26 -1.17 -0.48
CA LEU A 143 0.99 -0.87 -1.88
C LEU A 143 2.30 -0.71 -2.68
N ALA A 144 3.22 0.11 -2.16
CA ALA A 144 4.52 0.33 -2.78
C ALA A 144 5.40 -0.93 -2.78
N GLY A 145 5.33 -1.74 -1.71
CA GLY A 145 6.12 -2.95 -1.54
C GLY A 145 5.82 -4.05 -2.55
N PHE A 146 4.62 -4.07 -3.10
CA PHE A 146 4.21 -5.01 -4.15
C PHE A 146 4.39 -4.47 -5.58
N CYS A 147 4.83 -3.21 -5.74
CA CYS A 147 5.34 -2.73 -7.02
C CYS A 147 6.71 -3.35 -7.33
N ASP A 148 7.07 -3.42 -8.60
CA ASP A 148 8.36 -4.00 -9.00
C ASP A 148 9.53 -3.12 -8.59
N LEU A 149 9.40 -1.82 -8.82
CA LEU A 149 10.42 -0.83 -8.53
C LEU A 149 9.84 0.31 -7.68
N ARG A 150 10.69 0.96 -6.92
CA ARG A 150 10.35 2.13 -6.08
C ARG A 150 11.42 3.19 -6.27
N VAL A 151 10.99 4.37 -6.73
CA VAL A 151 11.80 5.59 -6.74
C VAL A 151 11.25 6.48 -5.62
N VAL A 152 12.10 6.92 -4.73
CA VAL A 152 11.67 7.58 -3.49
C VAL A 152 12.36 8.95 -3.33
N ALA A 153 11.66 9.90 -2.71
CA ALA A 153 12.32 11.12 -2.25
C ALA A 153 13.28 10.80 -1.10
N ASP A 154 14.43 11.47 -1.02
CA ASP A 154 15.49 11.23 -0.03
C ASP A 154 14.96 11.29 1.42
N ASP A 155 14.03 12.20 1.67
CA ASP A 155 13.42 12.49 2.96
C ASP A 155 12.06 11.81 3.18
N ALA A 156 11.61 10.98 2.24
CA ALA A 156 10.36 10.23 2.39
C ALA A 156 10.36 9.45 3.71
N LYS A 157 9.18 9.35 4.33
CA LYS A 157 8.97 8.57 5.56
C LYS A 157 8.22 7.28 5.23
N ILE A 158 8.97 6.19 5.19
CA ILE A 158 8.45 4.86 4.85
C ILE A 158 8.35 4.04 6.14
N GLY A 159 7.19 3.47 6.44
CA GLY A 159 7.12 2.74 7.70
C GLY A 159 5.80 2.04 8.01
N TRP A 160 5.82 1.38 9.18
CA TRP A 160 4.76 0.48 9.64
C TRP A 160 4.29 0.84 11.06
N PRO A 161 3.70 2.03 11.27
CA PRO A 161 3.30 2.52 12.59
C PRO A 161 2.18 1.68 13.24
N VAL A 162 1.60 0.73 12.52
CA VAL A 162 0.56 -0.17 13.03
C VAL A 162 1.04 -1.04 14.19
N GLY A 163 2.34 -1.39 14.22
CA GLY A 163 2.94 -2.17 15.30
C GLY A 163 2.89 -1.48 16.65
N ARG A 164 2.78 -0.15 16.68
CA ARG A 164 2.76 0.65 17.90
C ARG A 164 1.51 0.41 18.76
N ASN A 165 0.36 0.10 18.14
CA ASN A 165 -0.89 -0.04 18.91
C ASN A 165 -1.87 -1.10 18.38
N TRP A 166 -1.79 -1.53 17.10
CA TRP A 166 -2.93 -2.20 16.48
C TRP A 166 -2.72 -3.65 16.13
N SER A 167 -1.75 -3.93 15.29
CA SER A 167 -1.58 -5.26 14.75
C SER A 167 -0.12 -5.54 14.40
N PRO A 168 0.26 -6.81 14.26
CA PRO A 168 1.46 -7.15 13.54
C PRO A 168 1.34 -6.62 12.10
N GLY A 169 2.46 -6.48 11.39
CA GLY A 169 2.43 -6.15 9.96
C GLY A 169 1.50 -7.11 9.21
N ASN A 170 0.64 -6.55 8.35
CA ASN A 170 -0.43 -7.32 7.70
C ASN A 170 0.12 -8.31 6.69
N LEU A 171 1.02 -7.82 5.83
CA LEU A 171 1.59 -8.58 4.74
C LEU A 171 3.10 -8.60 4.92
N GLN A 172 3.66 -9.74 5.28
CA GLN A 172 5.09 -9.86 5.59
C GLN A 172 5.95 -9.97 4.31
N TYR A 173 5.80 -8.99 3.40
CA TYR A 173 6.63 -8.84 2.20
C TYR A 173 8.02 -8.25 2.54
N ILE A 174 8.15 -7.53 3.64
CA ILE A 174 9.35 -6.78 4.02
C ILE A 174 10.60 -7.66 4.12
N PRO A 175 10.57 -8.85 4.75
CA PRO A 175 11.74 -9.73 4.82
C PRO A 175 12.30 -10.13 3.45
N TRP A 176 11.44 -10.14 2.43
CA TRP A 176 11.82 -10.49 1.06
C TRP A 176 12.57 -9.35 0.36
N LEU A 177 12.38 -8.12 0.80
CA LEU A 177 13.04 -6.94 0.25
C LEU A 177 14.33 -6.58 1.04
N VAL A 178 14.22 -6.50 2.36
CA VAL A 178 15.30 -5.94 3.21
C VAL A 178 16.05 -6.98 4.03
N GLY A 179 15.70 -8.25 3.87
CA GLY A 179 16.24 -9.34 4.68
C GLY A 179 15.73 -9.35 6.12
N MET A 180 16.00 -10.45 6.84
CA MET A 180 15.38 -10.75 8.14
C MET A 180 15.72 -9.72 9.24
N THR A 181 16.98 -9.28 9.32
CA THR A 181 17.44 -8.40 10.41
C THR A 181 16.79 -7.01 10.31
N LYS A 182 16.82 -6.40 9.13
CA LYS A 182 16.20 -5.08 8.91
C LYS A 182 14.68 -5.14 9.01
N ALA A 183 14.06 -6.22 8.51
CA ALA A 183 12.63 -6.44 8.67
C ALA A 183 12.23 -6.46 10.15
N LYS A 184 12.93 -7.22 10.98
CA LYS A 184 12.70 -7.25 12.44
C LYS A 184 12.92 -5.90 13.11
N TYR A 185 13.99 -5.19 12.73
CA TYR A 185 14.26 -3.86 13.28
C TYR A 185 13.07 -2.93 13.05
N TYR A 186 12.67 -2.72 11.79
CA TYR A 186 11.57 -1.80 11.48
C TYR A 186 10.21 -2.29 12.01
N MET A 187 9.97 -3.60 12.01
CA MET A 187 8.71 -4.14 12.53
C MET A 187 8.62 -4.07 14.08
N PHE A 188 9.72 -4.23 14.80
CA PHE A 188 9.72 -4.20 16.27
C PHE A 188 9.73 -2.78 16.81
N THR A 189 10.51 -1.90 16.20
CA THR A 189 10.63 -0.50 16.62
C THR A 189 9.50 0.36 16.08
N SER A 190 8.95 -0.03 14.92
CA SER A 190 8.05 0.79 14.11
C SER A 190 8.66 2.18 13.81
N GLU A 191 9.98 2.30 13.73
CA GLU A 191 10.64 3.51 13.28
C GLU A 191 10.47 3.68 11.76
N PRO A 192 10.34 4.91 11.26
CA PRO A 192 10.33 5.15 9.82
C PRO A 192 11.72 4.94 9.22
N MET A 193 11.73 4.55 7.98
CA MET A 193 12.90 4.48 7.11
C MET A 193 12.86 5.71 6.20
N SER A 194 13.98 6.43 6.08
CA SER A 194 14.10 7.49 5.06
C SER A 194 14.28 6.90 3.66
N GLY A 195 14.12 7.72 2.62
CA GLY A 195 14.38 7.29 1.25
C GLY A 195 15.80 6.81 1.04
N LEU A 196 16.79 7.50 1.63
CA LEU A 196 18.19 7.09 1.59
C LEU A 196 18.42 5.73 2.26
N GLU A 197 17.83 5.50 3.43
CA GLU A 197 17.89 4.20 4.12
C GLU A 197 17.17 3.11 3.35
N ALA A 198 16.08 3.44 2.66
CA ALA A 198 15.33 2.50 1.85
C ALA A 198 16.17 1.91 0.70
N VAL A 199 17.01 2.73 0.07
CA VAL A 199 17.98 2.24 -0.93
C VAL A 199 19.08 1.41 -0.28
N GLN A 200 19.65 1.86 0.84
CA GLN A 200 20.71 1.14 1.55
C GLN A 200 20.28 -0.27 1.99
N CYS A 201 19.02 -0.45 2.37
CA CYS A 201 18.49 -1.76 2.77
C CYS A 201 17.74 -2.49 1.64
N GLN A 202 17.80 -2.01 0.41
CA GLN A 202 17.20 -2.62 -0.79
C GLN A 202 15.65 -2.62 -0.80
N TRP A 203 15.02 -1.82 0.03
CA TRP A 203 13.58 -1.63 -0.05
C TRP A 203 13.19 -0.77 -1.26
N ALA A 204 13.98 0.23 -1.60
CA ALA A 204 13.80 1.06 -2.79
C ALA A 204 14.92 0.82 -3.82
N SER A 205 14.61 1.06 -5.08
CA SER A 205 15.55 0.95 -6.19
C SER A 205 16.48 2.15 -6.26
N GLU A 206 15.92 3.36 -6.07
CA GLU A 206 16.63 4.63 -6.15
C GLU A 206 16.02 5.63 -5.17
N SER A 207 16.85 6.58 -4.69
CA SER A 207 16.37 7.77 -3.99
C SER A 207 16.97 9.02 -4.64
N VAL A 208 16.18 10.09 -4.64
CA VAL A 208 16.56 11.38 -5.22
C VAL A 208 15.94 12.52 -4.39
N PRO A 209 16.48 13.76 -4.47
CA PRO A 209 15.79 14.93 -3.93
C PRO A 209 14.33 15.00 -4.46
N GLU A 210 13.39 15.43 -3.61
CA GLU A 210 11.94 15.40 -3.96
C GLU A 210 11.65 16.15 -5.27
N GLU A 211 12.33 17.29 -5.50
CA GLU A 211 12.14 18.08 -6.72
C GLU A 211 12.58 17.37 -8.01
N LYS A 212 13.32 16.26 -7.89
CA LYS A 212 13.77 15.43 -9.00
C LYS A 212 13.02 14.12 -9.14
N LEU A 213 12.11 13.84 -8.21
CA LEU A 213 11.47 12.55 -8.11
C LEU A 213 10.63 12.20 -9.36
N GLU A 214 9.82 13.13 -9.83
CA GLU A 214 8.97 12.92 -11.00
C GLU A 214 9.83 12.73 -12.25
N GLU A 215 10.78 13.63 -12.51
CA GLU A 215 11.70 13.54 -13.66
C GLU A 215 12.40 12.17 -13.67
N ARG A 216 12.97 11.76 -12.52
CA ARG A 216 13.72 10.50 -12.42
C ARG A 216 12.85 9.26 -12.61
N THR A 217 11.63 9.29 -12.09
CA THR A 217 10.67 8.18 -12.27
C THR A 217 10.27 8.03 -13.74
N GLU A 218 10.01 9.14 -14.42
CA GLU A 218 9.69 9.17 -15.85
C GLU A 218 10.86 8.68 -16.72
N GLU A 219 12.08 9.12 -16.42
CA GLU A 219 13.28 8.62 -17.12
C GLU A 219 13.42 7.10 -16.98
N LEU A 220 13.25 6.57 -15.75
CA LEU A 220 13.32 5.14 -15.51
C LEU A 220 12.22 4.38 -16.26
N ALA A 221 10.98 4.87 -16.23
CA ALA A 221 9.86 4.27 -16.93
C ALA A 221 10.09 4.27 -18.45
N ASN A 222 10.58 5.38 -19.00
CA ASN A 222 10.92 5.48 -20.44
C ASN A 222 12.07 4.54 -20.81
N LEU A 223 13.10 4.43 -19.98
CA LEU A 223 14.21 3.49 -20.20
C LEU A 223 13.70 2.04 -20.28
N ILE A 224 12.84 1.64 -19.33
CA ILE A 224 12.22 0.32 -19.33
C ILE A 224 11.37 0.11 -20.59
N ALA A 225 10.62 1.12 -21.01
CA ALA A 225 9.75 1.05 -22.18
C ALA A 225 10.51 0.90 -23.52
N LEU A 226 11.83 1.12 -23.56
CA LEU A 226 12.64 0.82 -24.76
C LEU A 226 12.77 -0.67 -25.03
N THR A 227 12.66 -1.51 -23.99
CA THR A 227 12.74 -2.96 -24.16
C THR A 227 11.41 -3.49 -24.71
N PRO A 228 11.43 -4.45 -25.65
CA PRO A 228 10.20 -5.10 -26.11
C PRO A 228 9.34 -5.61 -24.96
N THR A 229 8.04 -5.32 -25.01
CA THR A 229 7.12 -5.58 -23.90
C THR A 229 7.07 -7.06 -23.52
N ASP A 230 7.08 -7.95 -24.51
CA ASP A 230 7.08 -9.41 -24.30
C ASP A 230 8.33 -9.91 -23.56
N LEU A 231 9.50 -9.34 -23.84
CA LEU A 231 10.74 -9.69 -23.15
C LEU A 231 10.70 -9.23 -21.68
N ILE A 232 10.20 -8.02 -21.42
CA ILE A 232 10.03 -7.53 -20.04
C ILE A 232 9.03 -8.40 -19.28
N MET A 233 7.89 -8.72 -19.89
CA MET A 233 6.88 -9.59 -19.29
C MET A 233 7.44 -10.95 -18.93
N MET A 234 8.20 -11.58 -19.84
CA MET A 234 8.88 -12.85 -19.57
C MET A 234 9.93 -12.74 -18.46
N THR A 235 10.69 -11.65 -18.45
CA THR A 235 11.70 -11.39 -17.42
C THR A 235 11.07 -11.23 -16.05
N LYS A 236 10.06 -10.36 -15.92
CA LYS A 236 9.31 -10.18 -14.66
C LYS A 236 8.73 -11.51 -14.17
N ARG A 237 8.07 -12.25 -15.07
CA ARG A 237 7.48 -13.54 -14.73
C ARG A 237 8.53 -14.55 -14.27
N SER A 238 9.69 -14.57 -14.92
CA SER A 238 10.80 -15.48 -14.53
C SER A 238 11.30 -15.14 -13.13
N ILE A 239 11.50 -13.87 -12.81
CA ILE A 239 11.92 -13.41 -11.47
C ILE A 239 10.86 -13.77 -10.43
N ASN A 240 9.60 -13.42 -10.66
CA ASN A 240 8.51 -13.67 -9.72
C ASN A 240 8.36 -15.16 -9.43
N ARG A 241 8.57 -16.04 -10.44
CA ARG A 241 8.54 -17.50 -10.24
C ARG A 241 9.61 -18.00 -9.28
N GLN A 242 10.81 -17.38 -9.24
CA GLN A 242 11.82 -17.74 -8.25
C GLN A 242 11.32 -17.43 -6.84
N PHE A 243 10.74 -16.25 -6.62
CA PHE A 243 10.17 -15.89 -5.32
C PHE A 243 8.97 -16.77 -4.94
N GLU A 244 8.13 -17.18 -5.89
CA GLU A 244 7.05 -18.14 -5.64
C GLU A 244 7.57 -19.51 -5.19
N VAL A 245 8.59 -20.05 -5.88
CA VAL A 245 9.24 -21.32 -5.49
C VAL A 245 9.87 -21.22 -4.11
N MET A 246 10.43 -20.06 -3.75
CA MET A 246 10.98 -19.81 -2.42
C MET A 246 9.88 -19.64 -1.34
N GLY A 247 8.60 -19.59 -1.70
CA GLY A 247 7.48 -19.55 -0.75
C GLY A 247 6.88 -18.15 -0.52
N PHE A 248 7.14 -17.16 -1.38
CA PHE A 248 6.66 -15.79 -1.20
C PHE A 248 5.15 -15.74 -0.97
N LYS A 249 4.33 -16.26 -1.90
CA LYS A 249 2.86 -16.25 -1.79
C LYS A 249 2.37 -17.02 -0.55
N THR A 250 2.99 -18.13 -0.22
CA THR A 250 2.67 -18.89 1.00
C THR A 250 2.98 -18.08 2.26
N GLY A 251 4.12 -17.39 2.28
CA GLY A 251 4.51 -16.52 3.39
C GLY A 251 3.53 -15.34 3.58
N ILE A 252 3.09 -14.71 2.48
CA ILE A 252 2.07 -13.66 2.53
C ILE A 252 0.75 -14.21 3.09
N ALA A 253 0.27 -15.35 2.61
CA ALA A 253 -0.95 -15.99 3.11
C ALA A 253 -0.85 -16.29 4.62
N ALA A 254 0.26 -16.87 5.07
CA ALA A 254 0.49 -17.16 6.48
C ALA A 254 0.50 -15.90 7.36
N SER A 255 1.01 -14.77 6.85
CA SER A 255 0.99 -13.50 7.59
C SER A 255 -0.43 -12.93 7.74
N VAL A 256 -1.26 -13.14 6.73
CA VAL A 256 -2.69 -12.78 6.75
C VAL A 256 -3.44 -13.60 7.82
N ASP A 257 -3.17 -14.89 7.92
CA ASP A 257 -3.74 -15.76 8.96
C ASP A 257 -3.33 -15.30 10.36
N LEU A 258 -2.06 -14.94 10.58
CA LEU A 258 -1.59 -14.41 11.86
C LEU A 258 -2.24 -13.06 12.20
N LEU A 259 -2.47 -12.21 11.20
CA LEU A 259 -3.22 -10.96 11.40
C LEU A 259 -4.64 -11.25 11.88
N ALA A 260 -5.33 -12.22 11.27
CA ALA A 260 -6.67 -12.61 11.71
C ALA A 260 -6.66 -13.11 13.15
N LEU A 261 -5.72 -14.00 13.49
CA LEU A 261 -5.55 -14.51 14.85
C LEU A 261 -5.25 -13.40 15.85
N SER A 262 -4.57 -12.32 15.45
CA SER A 262 -4.32 -11.18 16.33
C SER A 262 -5.59 -10.52 16.86
N SER A 263 -6.71 -10.69 16.16
CA SER A 263 -8.02 -10.16 16.57
C SER A 263 -8.60 -10.86 17.81
N PHE A 264 -8.09 -12.04 18.16
CA PHE A 264 -8.53 -12.82 19.32
C PHE A 264 -7.72 -12.53 20.59
N ARG A 265 -6.70 -11.68 20.52
CA ARG A 265 -5.95 -11.27 21.72
C ARG A 265 -6.83 -10.48 22.67
N GLU A 266 -6.60 -10.60 23.99
CA GLU A 266 -7.30 -9.81 25.02
C GLU A 266 -7.17 -8.29 24.77
N GLN A 267 -6.03 -7.87 24.25
CA GLN A 267 -5.74 -6.48 23.86
C GLN A 267 -5.96 -6.21 22.38
N GLY A 268 -6.56 -7.14 21.65
CA GLY A 268 -6.82 -7.00 20.22
C GLY A 268 -7.88 -5.94 19.93
N LEU A 269 -7.80 -5.32 18.75
CA LEU A 269 -8.71 -4.27 18.28
C LEU A 269 -10.20 -4.64 18.45
N TYR A 270 -10.54 -5.93 18.34
CA TYR A 270 -11.90 -6.45 18.42
C TYR A 270 -12.30 -6.94 19.82
N ALA A 271 -11.35 -7.35 20.67
CA ALA A 271 -11.64 -7.70 22.05
C ALA A 271 -12.07 -6.48 22.88
N ARG A 272 -11.65 -5.30 22.46
CA ARG A 272 -11.94 -4.02 23.11
C ARG A 272 -13.25 -3.36 22.66
N ARG A 273 -13.92 -3.88 21.65
CA ARG A 273 -15.30 -3.53 21.33
C ARG A 273 -16.24 -4.37 22.18
N SER A 274 -16.21 -4.16 23.50
CA SER A 274 -17.22 -4.73 24.38
C SER A 274 -18.60 -4.22 23.98
N GLU A 275 -19.63 -5.01 24.22
CA GLU A 275 -21.03 -4.67 23.94
C GLU A 275 -21.46 -3.34 24.55
N ASN A 276 -20.72 -2.83 25.54
CA ASN A 276 -21.00 -1.59 26.25
C ASN A 276 -20.16 -0.38 25.79
N GLY A 277 -19.32 -0.52 24.81
CA GLY A 277 -18.51 0.61 24.27
C GLY A 277 -17.35 1.07 25.16
N GLU A 278 -17.11 0.42 26.31
CA GLU A 278 -16.12 0.83 27.32
C GLU A 278 -14.72 0.24 27.12
N GLY A 279 -14.50 -0.61 26.12
CA GLY A 279 -13.23 -1.32 25.88
C GLY A 279 -12.51 -0.90 24.62
N GLY A 280 -12.73 0.29 24.11
CA GLY A 280 -12.04 0.80 22.91
C GLY A 280 -10.53 0.97 23.14
N ASP A 281 -9.72 0.79 22.08
CA ASP A 281 -8.34 1.23 22.09
C ASP A 281 -8.29 2.71 22.50
N GLU A 282 -7.41 3.05 23.42
CA GLU A 282 -7.22 4.43 23.91
C GLU A 282 -7.02 5.41 22.76
N PHE A 283 -6.33 4.98 21.71
CA PHE A 283 -6.17 5.75 20.49
C PHE A 283 -7.52 6.05 19.83
N MET A 284 -8.37 5.04 19.62
CA MET A 284 -9.67 5.22 18.98
C MET A 284 -10.63 6.04 19.85
N ARG A 285 -10.56 5.87 21.16
CA ARG A 285 -11.31 6.68 22.11
C ARG A 285 -10.92 8.15 21.98
N ARG A 286 -9.62 8.46 21.96
CA ARG A 286 -9.12 9.82 21.75
C ARG A 286 -9.48 10.36 20.37
N ALA A 287 -9.34 9.54 19.34
CA ALA A 287 -9.71 9.96 17.98
C ALA A 287 -11.19 10.32 17.84
N GLN A 288 -12.08 9.67 18.61
CA GLN A 288 -13.50 9.99 18.65
C GLN A 288 -13.81 11.23 19.51
N GLN A 289 -13.11 11.40 20.63
CA GLN A 289 -13.37 12.47 21.61
C GLN A 289 -12.64 13.78 21.25
N ASP A 290 -11.35 13.68 20.94
CA ASP A 290 -10.44 14.81 20.79
C ASP A 290 -10.08 15.07 19.30
N GLY A 291 -10.50 14.16 18.39
CA GLY A 291 -10.16 14.16 16.99
C GLY A 291 -8.90 13.35 16.64
N LEU A 292 -8.82 12.95 15.38
CA LEU A 292 -7.75 12.07 14.89
C LEU A 292 -6.35 12.70 15.05
N LYS A 293 -6.21 14.02 14.81
CA LYS A 293 -4.93 14.75 14.93
C LYS A 293 -4.37 14.64 16.34
N GLU A 294 -5.19 14.86 17.37
CA GLU A 294 -4.76 14.77 18.77
C GLU A 294 -4.45 13.34 19.20
N ALA A 295 -5.22 12.37 18.74
CA ALA A 295 -4.92 10.96 18.98
C ALA A 295 -3.59 10.52 18.37
N LEU A 296 -3.27 10.97 17.15
CA LEU A 296 -1.98 10.73 16.51
C LEU A 296 -0.85 11.39 17.29
N LYS A 297 -1.02 12.66 17.71
CA LYS A 297 -0.04 13.37 18.53
C LYS A 297 0.26 12.61 19.82
N TRP A 298 -0.76 12.24 20.57
CA TRP A 298 -0.61 11.46 21.82
C TRP A 298 0.11 10.13 21.60
N ARG A 299 -0.17 9.45 20.47
CA ARG A 299 0.53 8.19 20.15
C ARG A 299 2.01 8.44 19.88
N GLU A 300 2.31 9.42 19.04
CA GLU A 300 3.68 9.72 18.61
C GLU A 300 4.57 10.21 19.76
N GLU A 301 4.02 10.93 20.73
CA GLU A 301 4.75 11.39 21.94
C GLU A 301 5.38 10.22 22.71
N LYS A 302 4.73 9.04 22.73
CA LYS A 302 5.27 7.84 23.37
C LYS A 302 6.45 7.21 22.64
N PHE A 303 6.57 7.48 21.34
CA PHE A 303 7.53 6.87 20.44
C PHE A 303 8.51 7.89 19.83
N GLY A 304 8.69 9.04 20.48
CA GLY A 304 9.72 10.02 20.12
C GLY A 304 9.38 10.85 18.88
N ASN A 305 8.13 10.94 18.49
CA ASN A 305 7.64 11.77 17.37
C ASN A 305 8.25 11.45 15.98
N SER A 306 8.73 10.24 15.77
CA SER A 306 9.49 9.88 14.55
C SER A 306 8.71 10.02 13.24
N TYR A 307 7.36 10.01 13.30
CA TYR A 307 6.50 10.23 12.12
C TYR A 307 5.95 11.66 12.01
N ARG A 308 6.21 12.53 13.02
CA ARG A 308 5.83 13.94 12.93
C ARG A 308 6.70 14.67 11.93
N GLU A 309 6.07 15.48 11.11
CA GLU A 309 6.79 16.54 10.40
C GLU A 309 7.21 17.61 11.42
N PRO A 310 8.37 18.27 11.24
CA PRO A 310 8.67 19.46 12.00
C PRO A 310 7.49 20.40 11.91
N ASP A 311 7.04 20.93 13.06
CA ASP A 311 5.84 21.77 13.14
C ASP A 311 5.91 22.88 12.09
N GLN A 312 4.90 22.95 11.24
CA GLN A 312 4.61 24.14 10.43
C GLN A 312 3.91 25.24 11.27
N ASP A 313 3.92 25.06 12.60
CA ASP A 313 3.31 25.98 13.59
C ASP A 313 4.42 26.76 14.34
N GLU A 314 5.40 27.34 13.63
CA GLU A 314 6.18 28.51 14.09
C GLU A 314 6.00 29.69 13.12
#